data_356057baabf6f90258b6d776ecae71b3
#
_entry.id   356057baabf6f90258b6d776ecae71b3
#
_cell.length_a   1.000
_cell.length_b   1.000
_cell.length_c   1.000
_cell.angle_alpha   90.00
_cell.angle_beta   90.00
_cell.angle_gamma   90.00
#
_symmetry.space_group_name_H-M   'P 1'
#
loop_
_entity.id
_entity.type
_entity.pdbx_description
1 polymer ?
#
loop_
_entity_poly.entity_id
_entity_poly.type
_entity_poly.pdbx_seq_one_letter_code
_entity_poly.pdbx_strand_id
1 'polypeptide(L)'
;MTPEAVLIELLERVAAGQNYAVLVSDHELGQWPIKVVKTLKSQKLIVNARPATSAKCPGCERNCVMPVHTVRGKSGNSDSFIVCDKRSDINRVPITLAQLTQWQCNADTVCSFIADSLELRRSESQANHTGHWEIGIATGDKRSQMLCLQANGSLLLVAGNNEVPLADFIGYQDEIYLLDKIMTRQLVDTATTADERYTPTTARREARKLDTQAMYESWQKEYRKLKKTNSNNTDTWCSKQIAKMDIVQGR
;
A
#
# COMPACT_ATOMS: atom_id res chain seq x y z
N MET A 1 -6.02 -5.26 -26.53
CA MET A 1 -6.16 -4.96 -25.09
C MET A 1 -5.72 -3.51 -24.88
N THR A 2 -6.52 -2.69 -24.17
CA THR A 2 -6.12 -1.31 -23.84
C THR A 2 -5.14 -1.29 -22.67
N PRO A 3 -4.36 -0.22 -22.48
CA PRO A 3 -3.44 -0.11 -21.34
C PRO A 3 -4.13 -0.29 -19.99
N GLU A 4 -5.31 0.30 -19.83
CA GLU A 4 -6.11 0.20 -18.60
C GLU A 4 -6.56 -1.25 -18.36
N ALA A 5 -7.01 -1.95 -19.41
CA ALA A 5 -7.44 -3.35 -19.29
C ALA A 5 -6.28 -4.27 -18.88
N VAL A 6 -5.05 -4.01 -19.36
CA VAL A 6 -3.86 -4.75 -18.94
C VAL A 6 -3.58 -4.54 -17.45
N LEU A 7 -3.66 -3.30 -16.99
CA LEU A 7 -3.43 -2.99 -15.57
C LEU A 7 -4.49 -3.62 -14.68
N ILE A 8 -5.77 -3.46 -15.04
CA ILE A 8 -6.89 -4.04 -14.26
C ILE A 8 -6.72 -5.55 -14.14
N GLU A 9 -6.47 -6.25 -15.27
CA GLU A 9 -6.21 -7.69 -15.25
C GLU A 9 -5.03 -8.05 -14.33
N LEU A 10 -3.95 -7.28 -14.38
CA LEU A 10 -2.78 -7.53 -13.54
C LEU A 10 -3.12 -7.36 -12.04
N LEU A 11 -3.84 -6.29 -11.68
CA LEU A 11 -4.26 -6.02 -10.30
C LEU A 11 -5.24 -7.07 -9.78
N GLU A 12 -6.21 -7.49 -10.59
CA GLU A 12 -7.16 -8.56 -10.25
C GLU A 12 -6.43 -9.90 -10.01
N ARG A 13 -5.46 -10.22 -10.86
CA ARG A 13 -4.64 -11.43 -10.69
C ARG A 13 -3.80 -11.36 -9.42
N VAL A 14 -3.26 -10.19 -9.05
CA VAL A 14 -2.55 -9.99 -7.78
C VAL A 14 -3.50 -10.19 -6.61
N ALA A 15 -4.71 -9.63 -6.65
CA ALA A 15 -5.71 -9.78 -5.60
C ALA A 15 -6.15 -11.24 -5.41
N ALA A 16 -6.24 -12.01 -6.49
CA ALA A 16 -6.64 -13.43 -6.49
C ALA A 16 -5.48 -14.40 -6.23
N GLY A 17 -4.23 -13.93 -6.36
CA GLY A 17 -3.03 -14.76 -6.27
C GLY A 17 -2.70 -15.20 -4.85
N GLN A 18 -2.02 -16.36 -4.73
CA GLN A 18 -1.45 -16.77 -3.45
C GLN A 18 -0.39 -15.76 -3.01
N ASN A 19 -0.44 -15.34 -1.74
CA ASN A 19 0.43 -14.29 -1.19
C ASN A 19 0.38 -12.97 -1.98
N TYR A 20 -0.74 -12.72 -2.67
CA TYR A 20 -0.94 -11.51 -3.49
C TYR A 20 0.21 -11.26 -4.46
N ALA A 21 0.60 -12.31 -5.16
CA ALA A 21 1.64 -12.27 -6.17
C ALA A 21 1.18 -13.00 -7.44
N VAL A 22 1.62 -12.50 -8.58
CA VAL A 22 1.40 -13.12 -9.89
C VAL A 22 2.69 -13.16 -10.67
N LEU A 23 2.91 -14.27 -11.40
CA LEU A 23 4.01 -14.46 -12.33
C LEU A 23 3.47 -14.38 -13.76
N VAL A 24 4.13 -13.60 -14.60
CA VAL A 24 3.83 -13.43 -16.02
C VAL A 24 5.08 -13.78 -16.83
N SER A 25 4.96 -14.66 -17.83
CA SER A 25 6.10 -15.00 -18.70
C SER A 25 6.34 -13.94 -19.77
N ASP A 26 7.57 -13.83 -20.28
CA ASP A 26 7.86 -12.98 -21.44
C ASP A 26 7.02 -13.37 -22.67
N HIS A 27 6.68 -14.65 -22.81
CA HIS A 27 5.78 -15.12 -23.86
C HIS A 27 4.38 -14.48 -23.74
N GLU A 28 3.83 -14.41 -22.52
CA GLU A 28 2.55 -13.77 -22.23
C GLU A 28 2.64 -12.26 -22.41
N LEU A 29 3.70 -11.62 -21.89
CA LEU A 29 3.96 -10.19 -22.08
C LEU A 29 4.05 -9.82 -23.58
N GLY A 30 4.53 -10.74 -24.42
CA GLY A 30 4.58 -10.55 -25.87
C GLY A 30 3.21 -10.44 -26.53
N GLN A 31 2.13 -10.81 -25.84
CA GLN A 31 0.75 -10.63 -26.31
C GLN A 31 0.15 -9.27 -25.90
N TRP A 32 0.80 -8.55 -25.01
CA TRP A 32 0.39 -7.22 -24.57
C TRP A 32 1.00 -6.13 -25.43
N PRO A 33 0.41 -4.92 -25.47
CA PRO A 33 1.00 -3.81 -26.22
C PRO A 33 2.41 -3.49 -25.73
N ILE A 34 3.36 -3.39 -26.67
CA ILE A 34 4.79 -3.21 -26.36
C ILE A 34 5.04 -1.98 -25.46
N LYS A 35 4.32 -0.87 -25.70
CA LYS A 35 4.44 0.35 -24.91
C LYS A 35 4.02 0.12 -23.47
N VAL A 36 2.93 -0.62 -23.25
CA VAL A 36 2.42 -0.97 -21.92
C VAL A 36 3.43 -1.83 -21.16
N VAL A 37 3.96 -2.87 -21.80
CA VAL A 37 5.00 -3.72 -21.18
C VAL A 37 6.23 -2.93 -20.79
N LYS A 38 6.66 -2.01 -21.65
CA LYS A 38 7.78 -1.10 -21.35
C LYS A 38 7.49 -0.25 -20.11
N THR A 39 6.29 0.29 -20.02
CA THR A 39 5.83 1.13 -18.90
C THR A 39 5.77 0.33 -17.61
N LEU A 40 5.14 -0.86 -17.62
CA LEU A 40 5.08 -1.72 -16.45
C LEU A 40 6.48 -2.06 -15.88
N LYS A 41 7.45 -2.31 -16.77
CA LYS A 41 8.85 -2.57 -16.40
C LYS A 41 9.56 -1.31 -15.88
N SER A 42 9.41 -0.17 -16.55
CA SER A 42 10.06 1.08 -16.15
C SER A 42 9.54 1.64 -14.84
N GLN A 43 8.24 1.51 -14.59
CA GLN A 43 7.59 1.91 -13.33
C GLN A 43 7.67 0.81 -12.24
N LYS A 44 8.38 -0.29 -12.50
CA LYS A 44 8.59 -1.40 -11.55
C LYS A 44 7.30 -2.05 -11.04
N LEU A 45 6.18 -1.89 -11.76
CA LEU A 45 4.95 -2.63 -11.47
C LEU A 45 5.16 -4.13 -11.70
N ILE A 46 6.01 -4.50 -12.65
CA ILE A 46 6.53 -5.85 -12.80
C ILE A 46 8.06 -5.82 -12.70
N VAL A 47 8.60 -6.75 -11.93
CA VAL A 47 10.04 -6.93 -11.72
C VAL A 47 10.49 -8.31 -12.17
N ASN A 48 11.78 -8.44 -12.49
CA ASN A 48 12.33 -9.73 -12.90
C ASN A 48 12.18 -10.77 -11.79
N ALA A 49 11.69 -11.95 -12.14
CA ALA A 49 11.52 -13.07 -11.23
C ALA A 49 12.45 -14.24 -11.58
N ARG A 50 12.48 -15.26 -10.73
CA ARG A 50 13.22 -16.50 -11.03
C ARG A 50 12.63 -17.17 -12.25
N PRO A 51 13.45 -17.80 -13.11
CA PRO A 51 12.94 -18.55 -14.25
C PRO A 51 11.93 -19.61 -13.83
N ALA A 52 10.98 -19.91 -14.73
CA ALA A 52 9.97 -20.92 -14.50
C ALA A 52 10.60 -22.30 -14.30
N THR A 53 10.21 -22.98 -13.25
CA THR A 53 10.60 -24.37 -12.97
C THR A 53 9.59 -25.38 -13.51
N SER A 54 8.45 -24.92 -13.98
CA SER A 54 7.39 -25.72 -14.61
C SER A 54 6.75 -24.97 -15.77
N ALA A 55 6.22 -25.71 -16.74
CA ALA A 55 5.54 -25.13 -17.88
C ALA A 55 4.30 -25.95 -18.26
N LYS A 56 3.30 -25.29 -18.86
CA LYS A 56 2.14 -25.99 -19.43
C LYS A 56 2.56 -26.79 -20.66
N CYS A 57 2.08 -28.02 -20.73
CA CYS A 57 2.33 -28.88 -21.90
C CYS A 57 1.46 -28.41 -23.08
N PRO A 58 2.05 -27.87 -24.17
CA PRO A 58 1.28 -27.41 -25.33
C PRO A 58 0.63 -28.52 -26.15
N GLY A 59 1.08 -29.76 -25.96
CA GLY A 59 0.54 -30.93 -26.65
C GLY A 59 -0.59 -31.64 -25.90
N CYS A 60 -0.99 -31.14 -24.73
CA CYS A 60 -1.98 -31.78 -23.88
C CYS A 60 -3.27 -30.93 -23.84
N GLU A 61 -4.41 -31.51 -24.22
CA GLU A 61 -5.72 -30.83 -24.13
C GLU A 61 -6.13 -30.52 -22.66
N ARG A 62 -5.54 -31.23 -21.72
CA ARG A 62 -5.73 -31.02 -20.29
C ARG A 62 -4.61 -30.13 -19.76
N ASN A 63 -4.82 -28.92 -19.44
CA ASN A 63 -3.90 -27.95 -18.84
C ASN A 63 -2.91 -28.57 -17.81
N CYS A 64 -2.07 -29.53 -18.24
CA CYS A 64 -1.09 -30.15 -17.38
C CYS A 64 0.14 -29.26 -17.25
N VAL A 65 0.61 -29.09 -16.01
CA VAL A 65 1.85 -28.38 -15.69
C VAL A 65 2.92 -29.41 -15.42
N MET A 66 4.01 -29.35 -16.19
CA MET A 66 5.14 -30.30 -16.11
C MET A 66 6.41 -29.60 -15.64
N PRO A 67 7.28 -30.29 -14.90
CA PRO A 67 8.58 -29.73 -14.52
C PRO A 67 9.44 -29.48 -15.77
N VAL A 68 10.18 -28.37 -15.74
CA VAL A 68 11.14 -28.02 -16.78
C VAL A 68 12.48 -28.70 -16.50
N HIS A 69 13.00 -29.40 -17.49
CA HIS A 69 14.33 -29.99 -17.48
C HIS A 69 15.27 -29.14 -18.35
N THR A 70 16.41 -28.76 -17.82
CA THR A 70 17.43 -28.02 -18.56
C THR A 70 18.70 -28.86 -18.70
N VAL A 71 19.15 -29.05 -19.92
CA VAL A 71 20.37 -29.77 -20.23
C VAL A 71 21.37 -28.81 -20.87
N ARG A 72 22.59 -28.79 -20.38
CA ARG A 72 23.67 -28.02 -20.99
C ARG A 72 24.17 -28.77 -22.23
N GLY A 73 23.99 -28.15 -23.37
CA GLY A 73 24.53 -28.64 -24.64
C GLY A 73 26.07 -28.51 -24.70
N LYS A 74 26.72 -29.32 -25.55
CA LYS A 74 28.19 -29.28 -25.77
C LYS A 74 28.68 -27.91 -26.28
N SER A 75 27.81 -27.11 -26.89
CA SER A 75 28.09 -25.79 -27.43
C SER A 75 27.88 -24.62 -26.40
N GLY A 76 27.66 -24.94 -25.13
CA GLY A 76 27.40 -23.93 -24.09
C GLY A 76 25.96 -23.43 -24.06
N ASN A 77 25.13 -23.78 -25.02
CA ASN A 77 23.70 -23.45 -25.01
C ASN A 77 22.95 -24.39 -24.07
N SER A 78 21.96 -23.86 -23.38
CA SER A 78 21.09 -24.67 -22.51
C SER A 78 19.77 -24.93 -23.23
N ASP A 79 19.46 -26.21 -23.45
CA ASP A 79 18.17 -26.62 -24.01
C ASP A 79 17.21 -26.97 -22.87
N SER A 80 16.04 -26.34 -22.87
CA SER A 80 15.00 -26.57 -21.88
C SER A 80 13.81 -27.27 -22.52
N PHE A 81 13.29 -28.28 -21.83
CA PHE A 81 12.15 -29.05 -22.31
C PHE A 81 11.31 -29.56 -21.13
N ILE A 82 10.10 -29.99 -21.42
CA ILE A 82 9.25 -30.76 -20.52
C ILE A 82 9.03 -32.16 -21.12
N VAL A 83 8.69 -33.10 -20.26
CA VAL A 83 8.27 -34.46 -20.65
C VAL A 83 6.84 -34.64 -20.20
N CYS A 84 5.94 -34.96 -21.12
CA CYS A 84 4.54 -35.18 -20.79
C CYS A 84 4.36 -36.61 -20.22
N ASP A 85 3.95 -36.75 -18.98
CA ASP A 85 3.63 -38.02 -18.34
C ASP A 85 2.22 -38.53 -18.63
N LYS A 86 1.37 -37.70 -19.28
CA LYS A 86 0.00 -38.02 -19.61
C LYS A 86 -0.18 -38.67 -21.00
N ARG A 87 0.81 -38.47 -21.85
CA ARG A 87 0.80 -38.96 -23.25
C ARG A 87 2.11 -39.61 -23.62
N SER A 88 2.07 -40.87 -23.93
CA SER A 88 3.27 -41.66 -24.31
C SER A 88 3.81 -41.32 -25.71
N ASP A 89 2.98 -40.69 -26.55
CA ASP A 89 3.35 -40.20 -27.88
C ASP A 89 4.10 -38.86 -27.87
N ILE A 90 4.10 -38.15 -26.73
CA ILE A 90 4.83 -36.91 -26.56
C ILE A 90 6.08 -37.19 -25.72
N ASN A 91 7.25 -37.12 -26.34
CA ASN A 91 8.52 -37.37 -25.64
C ASN A 91 9.02 -36.05 -24.99
N ARG A 92 9.76 -35.25 -25.74
CA ARG A 92 10.29 -33.97 -25.25
C ARG A 92 9.63 -32.82 -25.98
N VAL A 93 9.09 -31.88 -25.22
CA VAL A 93 8.52 -30.63 -25.77
C VAL A 93 9.49 -29.50 -25.43
N PRO A 94 10.12 -28.86 -26.43
CA PRO A 94 11.04 -27.77 -26.18
C PRO A 94 10.31 -26.58 -25.58
N ILE A 95 10.96 -25.93 -24.62
CA ILE A 95 10.46 -24.71 -23.97
C ILE A 95 11.39 -23.57 -24.34
N THR A 96 10.83 -22.51 -24.87
CA THR A 96 11.58 -21.32 -25.29
C THR A 96 12.03 -20.48 -24.09
N LEU A 97 13.09 -19.70 -24.26
CA LEU A 97 13.57 -18.77 -23.23
C LEU A 97 12.46 -17.78 -22.80
N ALA A 98 11.63 -17.31 -23.73
CA ALA A 98 10.52 -16.42 -23.43
C ALA A 98 9.43 -17.07 -22.54
N GLN A 99 9.27 -18.38 -22.60
CA GLN A 99 8.38 -19.11 -21.69
C GLN A 99 8.99 -19.33 -20.30
N LEU A 100 10.31 -19.33 -20.21
CA LEU A 100 11.04 -19.51 -18.95
C LEU A 100 11.25 -18.18 -18.21
N THR A 101 11.50 -17.11 -18.95
CA THR A 101 11.69 -15.78 -18.35
C THR A 101 10.39 -15.32 -17.74
N GLN A 102 10.42 -15.01 -16.44
CA GLN A 102 9.25 -14.58 -15.68
C GLN A 102 9.44 -13.21 -15.07
N TRP A 103 8.32 -12.52 -14.96
CA TRP A 103 8.16 -11.24 -14.28
C TRP A 103 7.15 -11.41 -13.17
N GLN A 104 7.39 -10.75 -12.05
CA GLN A 104 6.54 -10.81 -10.88
C GLN A 104 5.88 -9.46 -10.65
N CYS A 105 4.56 -9.47 -10.43
CA CYS A 105 3.82 -8.40 -9.80
C CYS A 105 3.29 -8.90 -8.46
N ASN A 106 3.41 -8.10 -7.42
CA ASN A 106 2.88 -8.44 -6.10
C ASN A 106 2.43 -7.19 -5.35
N ALA A 107 1.81 -7.37 -4.18
CA ALA A 107 1.35 -6.27 -3.36
C ALA A 107 2.48 -5.27 -3.04
N ASP A 108 3.71 -5.74 -2.86
CA ASP A 108 4.87 -4.90 -2.57
C ASP A 108 5.26 -4.00 -3.75
N THR A 109 5.30 -4.56 -4.98
CA THR A 109 5.58 -3.77 -6.19
C THR A 109 4.49 -2.72 -6.44
N VAL A 110 3.22 -3.08 -6.18
CA VAL A 110 2.08 -2.15 -6.29
C VAL A 110 2.19 -1.03 -5.26
N CYS A 111 2.48 -1.36 -3.99
CA CYS A 111 2.69 -0.36 -2.94
C CYS A 111 3.87 0.57 -3.26
N SER A 112 4.97 0.03 -3.82
CA SER A 112 6.12 0.83 -4.24
C SER A 112 5.76 1.80 -5.36
N PHE A 113 5.00 1.35 -6.36
CA PHE A 113 4.49 2.20 -7.42
C PHE A 113 3.63 3.36 -6.88
N ILE A 114 2.72 3.07 -5.94
CA ILE A 114 1.87 4.10 -5.33
C ILE A 114 2.72 5.08 -4.52
N ALA A 115 3.65 4.58 -3.71
CA ALA A 115 4.54 5.43 -2.90
C ALA A 115 5.40 6.35 -3.78
N ASP A 116 6.02 5.80 -4.84
CA ASP A 116 6.82 6.58 -5.80
C ASP A 116 5.97 7.65 -6.51
N SER A 117 4.72 7.30 -6.91
CA SER A 117 3.80 8.22 -7.58
C SER A 117 3.36 9.39 -6.69
N LEU A 118 3.28 9.17 -5.38
CA LEU A 118 2.90 10.16 -4.37
C LEU A 118 4.09 10.77 -3.63
N GLU A 119 5.31 10.36 -3.97
CA GLU A 119 6.55 10.82 -3.31
C GLU A 119 6.56 10.51 -1.81
N LEU A 120 5.95 9.38 -1.41
CA LEU A 120 5.88 8.96 -0.01
C LEU A 120 7.13 8.19 0.40
N ARG A 121 7.52 8.36 1.65
CA ARG A 121 8.55 7.51 2.26
C ARG A 121 7.91 6.20 2.69
N ARG A 122 8.37 5.11 2.11
CA ARG A 122 7.95 3.76 2.46
C ARG A 122 8.96 3.15 3.42
N SER A 123 8.51 2.59 4.54
CA SER A 123 9.31 1.67 5.35
C SER A 123 9.31 0.28 4.70
N GLU A 124 10.34 -0.53 4.94
CA GLU A 124 10.38 -1.92 4.47
C GLU A 124 9.10 -2.64 4.92
N SER A 125 8.39 -3.20 3.94
CA SER A 125 7.02 -3.59 4.17
C SER A 125 6.84 -5.08 4.36
N GLN A 126 6.27 -5.40 5.50
CA GLN A 126 5.49 -6.62 5.66
C GLN A 126 4.02 -6.22 5.82
N ALA A 127 3.10 -7.08 5.38
CA ALA A 127 1.70 -6.90 5.73
C ALA A 127 1.59 -6.82 7.26
N ASN A 128 0.83 -5.85 7.74
CA ASN A 128 0.55 -5.78 9.17
C ASN A 128 -0.34 -6.96 9.61
N HIS A 129 -0.58 -7.11 10.91
CA HIS A 129 -1.40 -8.19 11.48
C HIS A 129 -2.85 -8.22 10.95
N THR A 130 -3.30 -7.16 10.31
CA THR A 130 -4.65 -7.03 9.71
C THR A 130 -4.67 -7.39 8.22
N GLY A 131 -3.55 -7.79 7.63
CA GLY A 131 -3.44 -8.11 6.21
C GLY A 131 -3.38 -6.89 5.28
N HIS A 132 -3.12 -5.70 5.83
CA HIS A 132 -2.91 -4.48 5.08
C HIS A 132 -1.41 -4.27 4.82
N TRP A 133 -1.07 -3.85 3.60
CA TRP A 133 0.29 -3.41 3.26
C TRP A 133 0.39 -1.89 3.39
N GLU A 134 1.23 -1.43 4.29
CA GLU A 134 1.47 0.00 4.48
C GLU A 134 2.22 0.59 3.27
N ILE A 135 1.72 1.72 2.77
CA ILE A 135 2.31 2.44 1.64
C ILE A 135 3.11 3.64 2.15
N GLY A 136 2.53 4.42 3.04
CA GLY A 136 3.13 5.62 3.62
C GLY A 136 2.08 6.62 4.08
N ILE A 137 2.54 7.67 4.75
CA ILE A 137 1.65 8.72 5.24
C ILE A 137 1.40 9.72 4.10
N ALA A 138 0.16 9.76 3.61
CA ALA A 138 -0.28 10.75 2.64
C ALA A 138 -0.94 11.94 3.34
N THR A 139 -0.73 13.13 2.79
CA THR A 139 -1.28 14.38 3.30
C THR A 139 -2.32 14.93 2.34
N GLY A 140 -3.54 15.09 2.83
CA GLY A 140 -4.61 15.85 2.19
C GLY A 140 -4.57 17.33 2.59
N ASP A 141 -5.64 18.04 2.28
CA ASP A 141 -5.76 19.47 2.62
C ASP A 141 -6.12 19.68 4.11
N LYS A 142 -6.78 18.70 4.73
CA LYS A 142 -7.29 18.79 6.11
C LYS A 142 -6.55 17.93 7.11
N ARG A 143 -5.95 16.83 6.65
CA ARG A 143 -5.30 15.83 7.53
C ARG A 143 -4.26 14.98 6.81
N SER A 144 -3.50 14.24 7.59
CA SER A 144 -2.61 13.18 7.09
C SER A 144 -3.09 11.84 7.61
N GLN A 145 -3.00 10.80 6.77
CA GLN A 145 -3.40 9.43 7.10
C GLN A 145 -2.40 8.43 6.52
N MET A 146 -2.25 7.29 7.18
CA MET A 146 -1.55 6.14 6.60
C MET A 146 -2.39 5.60 5.45
N LEU A 147 -1.79 5.53 4.25
CA LEU A 147 -2.34 4.79 3.14
C LEU A 147 -1.90 3.34 3.23
N CYS A 148 -2.83 2.45 3.00
CA CYS A 148 -2.59 1.02 2.94
C CYS A 148 -3.18 0.43 1.66
N LEU A 149 -2.62 -0.69 1.22
CA LEU A 149 -3.21 -1.57 0.21
C LEU A 149 -3.84 -2.76 0.92
N GLN A 150 -5.05 -3.12 0.53
CA GLN A 150 -5.77 -4.29 1.02
C GLN A 150 -6.26 -5.11 -0.18
N ALA A 151 -6.26 -6.42 -0.05
CA ALA A 151 -6.89 -7.30 -1.02
C ALA A 151 -8.17 -7.91 -0.43
N ASN A 152 -9.28 -7.63 -1.11
CA ASN A 152 -10.60 -8.17 -0.77
C ASN A 152 -11.39 -8.38 -2.07
N GLY A 153 -11.08 -9.47 -2.79
CA GLY A 153 -11.62 -9.71 -4.14
C GLY A 153 -11.02 -8.81 -5.23
N SER A 154 -10.66 -7.58 -4.88
CA SER A 154 -9.88 -6.63 -5.68
C SER A 154 -8.82 -5.96 -4.81
N LEU A 155 -7.88 -5.22 -5.41
CA LEU A 155 -6.96 -4.38 -4.66
C LEU A 155 -7.64 -3.05 -4.31
N LEU A 156 -7.69 -2.75 -3.02
CA LEU A 156 -8.30 -1.55 -2.47
C LEU A 156 -7.21 -0.62 -1.92
N LEU A 157 -7.33 0.67 -2.20
CA LEU A 157 -6.58 1.71 -1.52
C LEU A 157 -7.36 2.13 -0.27
N VAL A 158 -6.72 2.07 0.89
CA VAL A 158 -7.35 2.27 2.20
C VAL A 158 -6.74 3.46 2.90
N ALA A 159 -7.58 4.35 3.41
CA ALA A 159 -7.19 5.43 4.31
C ALA A 159 -8.18 5.49 5.48
N GLY A 160 -7.71 5.19 6.69
CA GLY A 160 -8.58 5.09 7.88
C GLY A 160 -9.68 4.05 7.68
N ASN A 161 -10.93 4.49 7.65
CA ASN A 161 -12.11 3.64 7.44
C ASN A 161 -12.63 3.65 5.98
N ASN A 162 -11.98 4.38 5.08
CA ASN A 162 -12.39 4.49 3.69
C ASN A 162 -11.60 3.50 2.83
N GLU A 163 -12.32 2.77 1.98
CA GLU A 163 -11.79 1.77 1.05
C GLU A 163 -12.32 2.08 -0.34
N VAL A 164 -11.43 2.16 -1.33
CA VAL A 164 -11.81 2.41 -2.73
C VAL A 164 -10.97 1.53 -3.65
N PRO A 165 -11.54 0.98 -4.73
CA PRO A 165 -10.78 0.18 -5.69
C PRO A 165 -9.58 0.94 -6.23
N LEU A 166 -8.39 0.33 -6.17
CA LEU A 166 -7.16 0.96 -6.66
C LEU A 166 -7.24 1.29 -8.16
N ALA A 167 -7.94 0.46 -8.93
CA ALA A 167 -8.12 0.66 -10.36
C ALA A 167 -8.77 2.01 -10.72
N ASP A 168 -9.61 2.56 -9.82
CA ASP A 168 -10.28 3.85 -10.03
C ASP A 168 -9.33 5.05 -9.89
N PHE A 169 -8.16 4.83 -9.28
CA PHE A 169 -7.15 5.87 -9.04
C PHE A 169 -6.06 5.92 -10.12
N ILE A 170 -5.95 4.91 -10.99
CA ILE A 170 -4.84 4.81 -11.93
C ILE A 170 -5.34 5.01 -13.36
N GLY A 171 -4.85 6.06 -14.00
CA GLY A 171 -5.04 6.32 -15.42
C GLY A 171 -3.77 6.02 -16.22
N TYR A 172 -3.90 5.93 -17.56
CA TYR A 172 -2.78 5.81 -18.48
C TYR A 172 -2.73 7.02 -19.40
N GLN A 173 -1.67 7.80 -19.31
CA GLN A 173 -1.47 8.99 -20.10
C GLN A 173 0.01 9.13 -20.47
N ASP A 174 0.32 9.59 -21.69
CA ASP A 174 1.69 9.82 -22.15
C ASP A 174 2.64 8.61 -21.97
N GLU A 175 2.11 7.42 -22.21
CA GLU A 175 2.82 6.14 -22.06
C GLU A 175 3.25 5.81 -20.62
N ILE A 176 2.62 6.40 -19.61
CA ILE A 176 2.86 6.10 -18.19
C ILE A 176 1.54 5.88 -17.43
N TYR A 177 1.58 5.04 -16.41
CA TYR A 177 0.50 4.96 -15.44
C TYR A 177 0.66 6.06 -14.40
N LEU A 178 -0.42 6.78 -14.16
CA LEU A 178 -0.46 7.91 -13.22
C LEU A 178 -1.51 7.63 -12.15
N LEU A 179 -1.14 7.87 -10.91
CA LEU A 179 -2.10 7.86 -9.80
C LEU A 179 -2.77 9.23 -9.68
N ASP A 180 -4.08 9.26 -9.54
CA ASP A 180 -4.85 10.50 -9.31
C ASP A 180 -4.56 11.06 -7.92
N LYS A 181 -3.71 12.09 -7.87
CA LYS A 181 -3.31 12.77 -6.63
C LYS A 181 -4.49 13.53 -5.98
N ILE A 182 -5.46 13.99 -6.79
CA ILE A 182 -6.63 14.75 -6.28
C ILE A 182 -7.57 13.79 -5.57
N MET A 183 -7.93 12.68 -6.22
CA MET A 183 -8.75 11.64 -5.60
C MET A 183 -8.07 11.08 -4.34
N THR A 184 -6.76 10.87 -4.37
CA THR A 184 -6.01 10.40 -3.19
C THR A 184 -6.09 11.39 -2.03
N ARG A 185 -5.96 12.70 -2.26
CA ARG A 185 -6.15 13.73 -1.22
C ARG A 185 -7.56 13.72 -0.66
N GLN A 186 -8.58 13.60 -1.52
CA GLN A 186 -9.98 13.51 -1.09
C GLN A 186 -10.23 12.26 -0.23
N LEU A 187 -9.67 11.11 -0.60
CA LEU A 187 -9.74 9.89 0.19
C LEU A 187 -9.17 10.10 1.59
N VAL A 188 -7.99 10.74 1.69
CA VAL A 188 -7.33 11.06 2.96
C VAL A 188 -8.16 12.03 3.79
N ASP A 189 -8.71 13.08 3.18
CA ASP A 189 -9.45 14.14 3.87
C ASP A 189 -10.82 13.70 4.40
N THR A 190 -11.45 12.74 3.73
CA THR A 190 -12.74 12.17 4.14
C THR A 190 -12.59 11.01 5.13
N ALA A 191 -11.41 10.42 5.22
CA ALA A 191 -11.16 9.29 6.11
C ALA A 191 -11.32 9.66 7.58
N THR A 192 -11.95 8.80 8.36
CA THR A 192 -11.92 8.85 9.82
C THR A 192 -10.95 7.81 10.33
N THR A 193 -10.45 7.97 11.55
CA THR A 193 -9.58 6.94 12.12
C THR A 193 -10.39 5.67 12.37
N ALA A 194 -9.89 4.53 11.92
CA ALA A 194 -10.52 3.23 12.13
C ALA A 194 -10.52 2.79 13.61
N ASP A 195 -9.66 3.36 14.43
CA ASP A 195 -9.58 3.06 15.86
C ASP A 195 -10.45 4.03 16.65
N GLU A 196 -11.61 3.56 17.14
CA GLU A 196 -12.55 4.34 17.93
C GLU A 196 -11.92 4.97 19.19
N ARG A 197 -10.85 4.38 19.71
CA ARG A 197 -10.11 4.94 20.85
C ARG A 197 -9.48 6.31 20.53
N TYR A 198 -9.17 6.56 19.27
CA TYR A 198 -8.59 7.82 18.80
C TYR A 198 -9.62 8.75 18.17
N THR A 199 -10.86 8.31 17.98
CA THR A 199 -11.94 9.19 17.54
C THR A 199 -12.38 10.03 18.75
N PRO A 200 -12.06 11.33 18.81
CA PRO A 200 -12.52 12.14 19.92
C PRO A 200 -14.03 12.27 19.79
N THR A 201 -14.78 11.60 20.68
CA THR A 201 -16.22 11.87 20.80
C THR A 201 -16.39 13.35 21.13
N THR A 202 -17.41 13.98 20.55
CA THR A 202 -17.74 15.38 20.82
C THR A 202 -17.86 15.61 22.33
N ALA A 203 -18.49 14.67 23.05
CA ALA A 203 -18.60 14.68 24.50
C ALA A 203 -17.22 14.71 25.20
N ARG A 204 -16.25 13.93 24.75
CA ARG A 204 -14.90 13.93 25.35
C ARG A 204 -14.13 15.23 25.05
N ARG A 205 -14.35 15.84 23.89
CA ARG A 205 -13.80 17.16 23.55
C ARG A 205 -14.42 18.25 24.42
N GLU A 206 -15.74 18.22 24.59
CA GLU A 206 -16.48 19.16 25.44
C GLU A 206 -16.07 19.01 26.90
N ALA A 207 -15.97 17.78 27.43
CA ALA A 207 -15.50 17.52 28.78
C ALA A 207 -14.09 18.10 29.00
N ARG A 208 -13.13 17.84 28.09
CA ARG A 208 -11.78 18.43 28.19
C ARG A 208 -11.79 19.96 28.10
N LYS A 209 -12.67 20.54 27.29
CA LYS A 209 -12.83 22.00 27.19
C LYS A 209 -13.36 22.59 28.48
N LEU A 210 -14.38 21.95 29.08
CA LEU A 210 -14.94 22.33 30.37
C LEU A 210 -13.92 22.20 31.51
N ASP A 211 -13.17 21.10 31.57
CA ASP A 211 -12.12 20.91 32.57
C ASP A 211 -11.04 21.98 32.45
N THR A 212 -10.62 22.29 31.23
CA THR A 212 -9.64 23.34 30.96
C THR A 212 -10.17 24.71 31.37
N GLN A 213 -11.42 24.98 31.07
CA GLN A 213 -12.08 26.26 31.43
C GLN A 213 -12.22 26.37 32.95
N ALA A 214 -12.69 25.33 33.64
CA ALA A 214 -12.77 25.28 35.09
C ALA A 214 -11.40 25.50 35.77
N MET A 215 -10.34 24.89 35.20
CA MET A 215 -8.96 25.12 35.66
C MET A 215 -8.55 26.58 35.52
N TYR A 216 -8.82 27.24 34.39
CA TYR A 216 -8.49 28.63 34.17
C TYR A 216 -9.31 29.57 35.10
N GLU A 217 -10.59 29.28 35.33
CA GLU A 217 -11.43 30.05 36.26
C GLU A 217 -10.91 29.93 37.69
N SER A 218 -10.55 28.75 38.13
CA SER A 218 -9.92 28.52 39.44
C SER A 218 -8.60 29.29 39.57
N TRP A 219 -7.79 29.25 38.52
CA TRP A 219 -6.52 29.96 38.44
C TRP A 219 -6.69 31.47 38.55
N GLN A 220 -7.65 32.04 37.80
CA GLN A 220 -7.97 33.46 37.84
C GLN A 220 -8.52 33.88 39.20
N LYS A 221 -9.34 33.03 39.83
CA LYS A 221 -9.89 33.31 41.16
C LYS A 221 -8.79 33.44 42.23
N GLU A 222 -7.86 32.50 42.25
CA GLU A 222 -6.71 32.52 43.17
C GLU A 222 -5.75 33.68 42.85
N TYR A 223 -5.53 33.97 41.56
CA TYR A 223 -4.73 35.13 41.16
C TYR A 223 -5.34 36.45 41.71
N ARG A 224 -6.66 36.66 41.58
CA ARG A 224 -7.34 37.84 42.10
C ARG A 224 -7.24 37.91 43.63
N LYS A 225 -7.34 36.82 44.36
CA LYS A 225 -7.14 36.77 45.82
C LYS A 225 -5.70 37.18 46.20
N LEU A 226 -4.71 36.57 45.61
CA LEU A 226 -3.31 36.85 45.87
C LEU A 226 -2.99 38.32 45.56
N LYS A 227 -3.49 38.85 44.46
CA LYS A 227 -3.23 40.24 44.07
C LYS A 227 -3.93 41.23 45.02
N LYS A 228 -5.12 40.88 45.55
CA LYS A 228 -5.82 41.68 46.53
C LYS A 228 -5.12 41.71 47.90
N THR A 229 -4.56 40.56 48.31
CA THR A 229 -3.89 40.44 49.60
C THR A 229 -2.45 40.97 49.54
N ASN A 230 -1.78 40.89 48.39
CA ASN A 230 -0.38 41.25 48.18
C ASN A 230 -0.24 42.23 47.00
N SER A 231 -0.86 43.39 47.10
CA SER A 231 -0.94 44.39 46.01
C SER A 231 0.43 44.82 45.44
N ASN A 232 1.48 44.78 46.25
CA ASN A 232 2.82 45.21 45.87
C ASN A 232 3.65 44.13 45.14
N ASN A 233 3.17 42.88 45.09
CA ASN A 233 3.87 41.78 44.43
C ASN A 233 3.63 41.79 42.92
N THR A 234 4.66 41.36 42.18
CA THR A 234 4.60 41.26 40.71
C THR A 234 3.68 40.12 40.24
N ASP A 235 3.13 40.26 39.04
CA ASP A 235 2.30 39.22 38.44
C ASP A 235 3.03 37.88 38.30
N THR A 236 4.36 37.92 38.02
CA THR A 236 5.24 36.76 37.99
C THR A 236 5.31 36.06 39.35
N TRP A 237 5.32 36.82 40.48
CA TRP A 237 5.30 36.23 41.81
C TRP A 237 3.96 35.51 42.07
N CYS A 238 2.83 36.17 41.75
CA CYS A 238 1.49 35.57 41.88
C CYS A 238 1.39 34.25 41.09
N SER A 239 1.81 34.25 39.84
CA SER A 239 1.79 33.06 38.98
C SER A 239 2.65 31.93 39.56
N LYS A 240 3.83 32.21 40.10
CA LYS A 240 4.69 31.24 40.77
C LYS A 240 4.08 30.67 42.04
N GLN A 241 3.31 31.43 42.79
CA GLN A 241 2.60 30.94 43.98
C GLN A 241 1.44 30.02 43.59
N ILE A 242 0.66 30.41 42.59
CA ILE A 242 -0.47 29.57 42.09
C ILE A 242 0.06 28.26 41.54
N ALA A 243 1.18 28.26 40.83
CA ALA A 243 1.79 27.04 40.27
C ALA A 243 2.24 26.02 41.36
N LYS A 244 2.36 26.46 42.61
CA LYS A 244 2.69 25.61 43.79
C LYS A 244 1.45 25.08 44.51
N MET A 245 0.24 25.53 44.14
CA MET A 245 -1.02 25.08 44.75
C MET A 245 -1.49 23.78 44.12
N ASP A 246 -2.17 22.92 44.87
CA ASP A 246 -2.73 21.64 44.42
C ASP A 246 -3.73 21.77 43.27
N ILE A 247 -4.24 22.96 43.00
CA ILE A 247 -5.11 23.29 41.86
C ILE A 247 -4.44 22.96 40.51
N VAL A 248 -3.10 22.94 40.45
CA VAL A 248 -2.29 22.65 39.25
C VAL A 248 -1.75 21.20 39.27
N GLN A 249 -1.75 20.53 40.41
CA GLN A 249 -1.16 19.20 40.58
C GLN A 249 -2.16 18.04 40.34
N GLY A 250 -3.42 18.34 40.02
CA GLY A 250 -4.46 17.34 39.71
C GLY A 250 -4.33 16.71 38.33
N ARG A 251 -3.15 16.17 37.99
CA ARG A 251 -2.92 15.25 36.86
C ARG A 251 -2.07 14.09 37.31
#